data_801d9ae7e7d67b8d6ff0c873c8d65e53
#
_entry.id   801d9ae7e7d67b8d6ff0c873c8d65e53
#
_cell.length_a   1.000
_cell.length_b   1.000
_cell.length_c   1.000
_cell.angle_alpha   90.00
_cell.angle_beta   90.00
_cell.angle_gamma   90.00
#
_symmetry.space_group_name_H-M   'P 1'
#
loop_
_entity.id
_entity.type
_entity.pdbx_description
1 polymer ?
#
loop_
_entity_poly.entity_id
_entity_poly.type
_entity_poly.pdbx_seq_one_letter_code
_entity_poly.pdbx_strand_id
1 'polypeptide(L)'
;FDGPLFFEWGRTIGQMHKQTKSYKPEAKYKRLDWYEEELLNVQLYQSDVPEQVIRQQEIINKHLNALSVHQDNFGLIHSDIHNGNFHYHEGRIHVFDFDDCSYHWFASDLAIPLYYLMWSLEREGIKVLDEYAAKFMREFIKGYETENILAPVEYETIPLFLKLRDLTLYN
;
A
#
# COMPACT_ATOMS: atom_id res chain seq x y z
N PHE A 1 -0.52 -19.04 4.17
CA PHE A 1 -1.09 -17.86 4.81
C PHE A 1 -2.49 -18.18 5.34
N ASP A 2 -2.84 -17.70 6.54
CA ASP A 2 -4.11 -17.98 7.21
C ASP A 2 -4.70 -16.73 7.89
N GLY A 3 -5.92 -16.85 8.44
CA GLY A 3 -6.63 -15.74 9.06
C GLY A 3 -5.88 -15.04 10.19
N PRO A 4 -5.23 -15.73 11.13
CA PRO A 4 -4.43 -15.10 12.19
C PRO A 4 -3.30 -14.23 11.66
N LEU A 5 -2.57 -14.66 10.63
CA LEU A 5 -1.54 -13.85 10.00
C LEU A 5 -2.14 -12.62 9.29
N PHE A 6 -3.25 -12.79 8.57
CA PHE A 6 -3.90 -11.67 7.88
C PHE A 6 -4.37 -10.60 8.86
N PHE A 7 -4.98 -11.02 9.96
CA PHE A 7 -5.40 -10.12 11.03
C PHE A 7 -4.21 -9.37 11.63
N GLU A 8 -3.13 -10.09 11.97
CA GLU A 8 -1.94 -9.49 12.58
C GLU A 8 -1.24 -8.53 11.61
N TRP A 9 -1.25 -8.82 10.30
CA TRP A 9 -0.69 -7.94 9.29
C TRP A 9 -1.46 -6.61 9.23
N GLY A 10 -2.78 -6.67 9.16
CA GLY A 10 -3.60 -5.46 9.24
C GLY A 10 -3.38 -4.70 10.54
N ARG A 11 -3.36 -5.40 11.70
CA ARG A 11 -3.13 -4.77 13.00
C ARG A 11 -1.78 -4.04 13.06
N THR A 12 -0.72 -4.67 12.55
CA THR A 12 0.63 -4.09 12.53
C THR A 12 0.67 -2.80 11.69
N ILE A 13 0.06 -2.80 10.50
CA ILE A 13 -0.03 -1.59 9.66
C ILE A 13 -0.88 -0.51 10.37
N GLY A 14 -1.99 -0.90 10.99
CA GLY A 14 -2.81 0.02 11.77
C GLY A 14 -2.03 0.70 12.91
N GLN A 15 -1.17 -0.06 13.61
CA GLN A 15 -0.28 0.48 14.64
C GLN A 15 0.72 1.50 14.08
N MET A 16 1.34 1.19 12.93
CA MET A 16 2.27 2.12 12.27
C MET A 16 1.55 3.40 11.88
N HIS A 17 0.42 3.33 11.21
CA HIS A 17 -0.34 4.51 10.79
C HIS A 17 -0.81 5.35 11.98
N LYS A 18 -1.27 4.71 13.05
CA LYS A 18 -1.64 5.40 14.29
C LYS A 18 -0.49 6.23 14.87
N GLN A 19 0.73 5.70 14.85
CA GLN A 19 1.93 6.40 15.31
C GLN A 19 2.30 7.55 14.35
N THR A 20 2.24 7.30 13.05
CA THR A 20 2.67 8.28 12.04
C THR A 20 1.74 9.48 11.89
N LYS A 21 0.46 9.38 12.29
CA LYS A 21 -0.47 10.53 12.37
C LYS A 21 0.08 11.70 13.20
N SER A 22 0.85 11.41 14.23
CA SER A 22 1.45 12.44 15.11
C SER A 22 2.94 12.66 14.87
N TYR A 23 3.54 11.89 13.95
CA TYR A 23 4.97 11.95 13.68
C TYR A 23 5.35 13.24 12.96
N LYS A 24 6.30 13.97 13.52
CA LYS A 24 6.85 15.23 12.96
C LYS A 24 8.38 15.10 12.94
N PRO A 25 8.97 14.68 11.83
CA PRO A 25 10.43 14.60 11.73
C PRO A 25 11.06 16.00 11.73
N GLU A 26 12.34 16.08 12.13
CA GLU A 26 13.15 17.25 11.79
C GLU A 26 13.28 17.31 10.24
N ALA A 27 13.33 18.54 9.70
CA ALA A 27 13.31 18.77 8.24
C ALA A 27 14.36 17.95 7.47
N LYS A 28 15.57 17.74 8.06
CA LYS A 28 16.66 16.95 7.46
C LYS A 28 16.39 15.44 7.35
N TYR A 29 15.36 14.94 8.04
CA TYR A 29 14.96 13.53 8.06
C TYR A 29 13.59 13.31 7.42
N LYS A 30 12.98 14.35 6.83
CA LYS A 30 11.71 14.21 6.13
C LYS A 30 11.91 13.28 4.92
N ARG A 31 11.05 12.28 4.80
CA ARG A 31 10.94 11.40 3.62
C ARG A 31 10.22 12.15 2.50
N LEU A 32 10.31 11.59 1.28
CA LEU A 32 9.64 12.15 0.10
C LEU A 32 8.12 12.17 0.28
N ASP A 33 7.49 13.13 -0.33
CA ASP A 33 6.05 13.09 -0.57
C ASP A 33 5.76 12.20 -1.79
N TRP A 34 4.62 11.56 -1.86
CA TRP A 34 4.23 10.60 -2.89
C TRP A 34 4.49 11.08 -4.33
N TYR A 35 4.30 12.37 -4.60
CA TYR A 35 4.49 12.96 -5.93
C TYR A 35 5.97 13.23 -6.29
N GLU A 36 6.88 13.07 -5.34
CA GLU A 36 8.33 13.19 -5.54
C GLU A 36 8.97 11.83 -5.89
N GLU A 37 8.20 10.74 -5.84
CA GLU A 37 8.71 9.41 -6.17
C GLU A 37 8.93 9.25 -7.66
N GLU A 38 10.16 8.91 -8.04
CA GLU A 38 10.58 8.75 -9.44
C GLU A 38 9.80 7.64 -10.16
N LEU A 39 9.43 6.57 -9.44
CA LEU A 39 8.66 5.44 -9.98
C LEU A 39 7.26 5.82 -10.50
N LEU A 40 6.76 7.01 -10.17
CA LEU A 40 5.53 7.55 -10.75
C LEU A 40 5.69 8.05 -12.18
N ASN A 41 6.91 8.13 -12.70
CA ASN A 41 7.19 8.56 -14.05
C ASN A 41 7.74 7.39 -14.89
N VAL A 42 6.84 6.66 -15.55
CA VAL A 42 7.22 5.48 -16.37
C VAL A 42 8.17 5.80 -17.52
N GLN A 43 8.29 7.06 -17.93
CA GLN A 43 9.19 7.49 -19.00
C GLN A 43 10.61 7.80 -18.48
N LEU A 44 10.82 7.81 -17.17
CA LEU A 44 12.14 8.15 -16.60
C LEU A 44 13.16 7.04 -16.86
N TYR A 45 12.74 5.79 -16.78
CA TYR A 45 13.61 4.61 -16.89
C TYR A 45 13.52 3.88 -18.23
N GLN A 46 12.46 4.13 -19.02
CA GLN A 46 12.21 3.46 -20.29
C GLN A 46 11.93 4.46 -21.40
N SER A 47 12.66 4.34 -22.54
CA SER A 47 12.49 5.23 -23.70
C SER A 47 11.26 4.89 -24.55
N ASP A 48 10.85 3.63 -24.59
CA ASP A 48 9.79 3.11 -25.46
C ASP A 48 8.57 2.62 -24.64
N VAL A 49 8.01 3.53 -23.85
CA VAL A 49 6.78 3.22 -23.06
C VAL A 49 5.56 3.25 -23.98
N PRO A 50 4.72 2.19 -24.03
CA PRO A 50 3.49 2.19 -24.78
C PRO A 50 2.56 3.34 -24.39
N GLU A 51 1.94 3.99 -25.37
CA GLU A 51 1.03 5.13 -25.15
C GLU A 51 -0.10 4.80 -24.14
N GLN A 52 -0.54 3.54 -24.13
CA GLN A 52 -1.54 3.08 -23.18
C GLN A 52 -1.07 3.18 -21.72
N VAL A 53 0.20 2.87 -21.44
CA VAL A 53 0.78 2.96 -20.08
C VAL A 53 0.90 4.42 -19.65
N ILE A 54 1.36 5.30 -20.57
CA ILE A 54 1.43 6.74 -20.32
C ILE A 54 0.03 7.31 -20.00
N ARG A 55 -0.99 6.92 -20.76
CA ARG A 55 -2.38 7.33 -20.48
C ARG A 55 -2.88 6.83 -19.13
N GLN A 56 -2.53 5.59 -18.72
CA GLN A 56 -2.89 5.08 -17.41
C GLN A 56 -2.20 5.87 -16.30
N GLN A 57 -0.92 6.21 -16.44
CA GLN A 57 -0.22 7.09 -15.52
C GLN A 57 -0.94 8.45 -15.36
N GLU A 58 -1.32 9.09 -16.47
CA GLU A 58 -2.03 10.38 -16.43
C GLU A 58 -3.38 10.27 -15.69
N ILE A 59 -4.13 9.19 -15.95
CA ILE A 59 -5.41 8.92 -15.28
C ILE A 59 -5.21 8.71 -13.78
N ILE A 60 -4.23 7.89 -13.38
CA ILE A 60 -3.92 7.61 -11.98
C ILE A 60 -3.50 8.91 -11.28
N ASN A 61 -2.56 9.66 -11.85
CA ASN A 61 -2.10 10.93 -11.29
C ASN A 61 -3.23 11.95 -11.13
N LYS A 62 -4.14 12.02 -12.09
CA LYS A 62 -5.34 12.87 -11.99
C LYS A 62 -6.24 12.46 -10.82
N HIS A 63 -6.46 11.17 -10.61
CA HIS A 63 -7.27 10.69 -9.48
C HIS A 63 -6.57 10.93 -8.14
N LEU A 64 -5.25 10.65 -8.04
CA LEU A 64 -4.49 10.92 -6.83
C LEU A 64 -4.54 12.40 -6.45
N ASN A 65 -4.33 13.31 -7.42
CA ASN A 65 -4.40 14.77 -7.18
C ASN A 65 -5.81 15.25 -6.77
N ALA A 66 -6.84 14.46 -7.00
CA ALA A 66 -8.22 14.78 -6.60
C ALA A 66 -8.59 14.24 -5.21
N LEU A 67 -7.75 13.37 -4.62
CA LEU A 67 -8.00 12.84 -3.28
C LEU A 67 -7.78 13.91 -2.22
N SER A 68 -8.63 13.91 -1.20
CA SER A 68 -8.44 14.74 -0.01
C SER A 68 -7.22 14.29 0.78
N VAL A 69 -6.53 15.24 1.41
CA VAL A 69 -5.39 14.98 2.30
C VAL A 69 -5.72 15.56 3.67
N HIS A 70 -5.78 14.72 4.68
CA HIS A 70 -5.98 15.11 6.07
C HIS A 70 -5.29 14.12 7.02
N GLN A 71 -5.11 14.51 8.28
CA GLN A 71 -4.36 13.73 9.28
C GLN A 71 -4.87 12.28 9.46
N ASP A 72 -6.16 12.03 9.19
CA ASP A 72 -6.75 10.71 9.41
C ASP A 72 -6.58 9.74 8.23
N ASN A 73 -6.21 10.24 7.04
CA ASN A 73 -6.04 9.41 5.85
C ASN A 73 -4.65 9.47 5.22
N PHE A 74 -3.77 10.39 5.68
CA PHE A 74 -2.49 10.65 5.06
C PHE A 74 -1.38 10.80 6.12
N GLY A 75 -0.21 10.24 5.84
CA GLY A 75 0.96 10.31 6.73
C GLY A 75 2.13 9.54 6.18
N LEU A 76 3.16 9.34 7.00
CA LEU A 76 4.29 8.49 6.65
C LEU A 76 3.81 7.03 6.65
N ILE A 77 3.99 6.35 5.52
CA ILE A 77 3.67 4.94 5.33
C ILE A 77 4.93 4.13 5.03
N HIS A 78 4.84 2.80 5.07
CA HIS A 78 5.94 1.92 4.72
C HIS A 78 6.21 1.90 3.21
N SER A 79 5.18 2.00 2.40
CA SER A 79 5.18 2.00 0.93
C SER A 79 5.56 0.67 0.26
N ASP A 80 6.06 -0.32 1.01
CA ASP A 80 6.43 -1.65 0.47
C ASP A 80 6.21 -2.79 1.47
N ILE A 81 5.14 -2.76 2.26
CA ILE A 81 4.88 -3.77 3.31
C ILE A 81 4.25 -5.05 2.73
N HIS A 82 5.03 -5.82 2.00
CA HIS A 82 4.65 -7.15 1.51
C HIS A 82 5.24 -8.28 2.36
N ASN A 83 4.89 -9.54 2.05
CA ASN A 83 5.33 -10.72 2.81
C ASN A 83 6.85 -10.99 2.80
N GLY A 84 7.61 -10.29 1.97
CA GLY A 84 9.08 -10.32 1.96
C GLY A 84 9.72 -9.34 2.95
N ASN A 85 8.97 -8.37 3.48
CA ASN A 85 9.48 -7.27 4.30
C ASN A 85 9.05 -7.37 5.77
N PHE A 86 8.68 -8.57 6.22
CA PHE A 86 8.48 -8.87 7.64
C PHE A 86 8.78 -10.32 7.99
N HIS A 87 9.05 -10.58 9.28
CA HIS A 87 9.04 -11.90 9.86
C HIS A 87 7.80 -12.11 10.74
N TYR A 88 7.14 -13.27 10.59
CA TYR A 88 6.05 -13.68 11.47
C TYR A 88 6.56 -14.70 12.48
N HIS A 89 6.52 -14.34 13.77
CA HIS A 89 6.99 -15.19 14.85
C HIS A 89 6.08 -15.05 16.07
N GLU A 90 5.68 -16.17 16.66
CA GLU A 90 4.83 -16.23 17.86
C GLU A 90 3.57 -15.34 17.78
N GLY A 91 2.91 -15.35 16.62
CA GLY A 91 1.68 -14.57 16.39
C GLY A 91 1.90 -13.05 16.19
N ARG A 92 3.12 -12.60 15.98
CA ARG A 92 3.49 -11.20 15.76
C ARG A 92 4.26 -11.00 14.46
N ILE A 93 4.04 -9.87 13.85
CA ILE A 93 4.80 -9.39 12.68
C ILE A 93 5.91 -8.45 13.15
N HIS A 94 7.12 -8.69 12.64
CA HIS A 94 8.30 -7.86 12.83
C HIS A 94 8.69 -7.29 11.47
N VAL A 95 8.39 -6.02 11.25
CA VAL A 95 8.60 -5.31 9.98
C VAL A 95 10.05 -4.85 9.87
N PHE A 96 10.59 -4.87 8.65
CA PHE A 96 11.89 -4.33 8.28
C PHE A 96 11.83 -3.74 6.87
N ASP A 97 12.94 -3.17 6.39
CA ASP A 97 13.07 -2.54 5.07
C ASP A 97 12.18 -1.30 4.89
N PHE A 98 12.52 -0.27 5.65
CA PHE A 98 11.82 1.01 5.65
C PHE A 98 12.40 2.00 4.61
N ASP A 99 13.16 1.53 3.62
CA ASP A 99 13.86 2.42 2.69
C ASP A 99 12.89 3.17 1.76
N ASP A 100 11.76 2.56 1.40
CA ASP A 100 10.72 3.13 0.54
C ASP A 100 9.68 3.98 1.27
N CYS A 101 9.84 4.22 2.59
CA CYS A 101 8.89 5.03 3.34
C CYS A 101 8.68 6.40 2.73
N SER A 102 7.43 6.77 2.49
CA SER A 102 7.04 8.05 1.92
C SER A 102 5.77 8.61 2.57
N TYR A 103 5.51 9.91 2.35
CA TYR A 103 4.24 10.51 2.76
C TYR A 103 3.18 10.25 1.72
N HIS A 104 2.19 9.44 2.10
CA HIS A 104 1.17 8.93 1.19
C HIS A 104 -0.15 8.68 1.92
N TRP A 105 -1.22 8.36 1.19
CA TRP A 105 -2.49 7.90 1.78
C TRP A 105 -2.31 6.55 2.45
N PHE A 106 -2.90 6.38 3.62
CA PHE A 106 -2.88 5.10 4.36
C PHE A 106 -3.47 3.95 3.55
N ALA A 107 -4.45 4.22 2.69
CA ALA A 107 -5.03 3.23 1.78
C ALA A 107 -4.01 2.62 0.80
N SER A 108 -2.90 3.31 0.49
CA SER A 108 -1.81 2.75 -0.31
C SER A 108 -1.14 1.56 0.38
N ASP A 109 -0.79 1.69 1.67
CA ASP A 109 -0.23 0.57 2.45
C ASP A 109 -1.22 -0.57 2.68
N LEU A 110 -2.53 -0.34 2.54
CA LEU A 110 -3.53 -1.42 2.56
C LEU A 110 -3.63 -2.16 1.22
N ALA A 111 -3.32 -1.49 0.12
CA ALA A 111 -3.35 -2.09 -1.22
C ALA A 111 -2.14 -3.01 -1.47
N ILE A 112 -0.96 -2.65 -0.99
CA ILE A 112 0.30 -3.37 -1.26
C ILE A 112 0.26 -4.84 -0.80
N PRO A 113 -0.15 -5.19 0.43
CA PRO A 113 -0.29 -6.58 0.86
C PRO A 113 -1.22 -7.40 -0.02
N LEU A 114 -2.36 -6.82 -0.39
CA LEU A 114 -3.32 -7.46 -1.29
C LEU A 114 -2.71 -7.71 -2.67
N TYR A 115 -2.04 -6.71 -3.23
CA TYR A 115 -1.40 -6.80 -4.55
C TYR A 115 -0.42 -7.98 -4.60
N TYR A 116 0.53 -8.04 -3.67
CA TYR A 116 1.55 -9.09 -3.65
C TYR A 116 1.00 -10.48 -3.30
N LEU A 117 -0.01 -10.55 -2.44
CA LEU A 117 -0.69 -11.82 -2.16
C LEU A 117 -1.36 -12.36 -3.42
N MET A 118 -2.12 -11.53 -4.14
CA MET A 118 -2.79 -11.94 -5.39
C MET A 118 -1.77 -12.34 -6.46
N TRP A 119 -0.71 -11.56 -6.62
CA TRP A 119 0.37 -11.88 -7.55
C TRP A 119 1.06 -13.23 -7.24
N SER A 120 1.31 -13.51 -5.96
CA SER A 120 1.88 -14.80 -5.54
C SER A 120 0.95 -15.96 -5.85
N LEU A 121 -0.34 -15.84 -5.52
CA LEU A 121 -1.34 -16.88 -5.77
C LEU A 121 -1.54 -17.15 -7.27
N GLU A 122 -1.53 -16.11 -8.10
CA GLU A 122 -1.61 -16.24 -9.55
C GLU A 122 -0.41 -17.03 -10.10
N ARG A 123 0.80 -16.74 -9.64
CA ARG A 123 2.02 -17.47 -10.01
C ARG A 123 2.00 -18.95 -9.58
N GLU A 124 1.33 -19.26 -8.49
CA GLU A 124 1.10 -20.63 -8.03
C GLU A 124 -0.03 -21.35 -8.79
N GLY A 125 -0.68 -20.67 -9.75
CA GLY A 125 -1.77 -21.21 -10.57
C GLY A 125 -3.11 -21.29 -9.87
N ILE A 126 -3.30 -20.58 -8.77
CA ILE A 126 -4.58 -20.48 -8.05
C ILE A 126 -5.56 -19.66 -8.90
N LYS A 127 -6.77 -20.19 -9.12
CA LYS A 127 -7.78 -19.58 -10.02
C LYS A 127 -8.89 -18.84 -9.28
N VAL A 128 -9.06 -19.09 -7.98
CA VAL A 128 -10.13 -18.50 -7.16
C VAL A 128 -9.64 -17.23 -6.42
N LEU A 129 -9.00 -16.32 -7.15
CA LEU A 129 -8.34 -15.15 -6.59
C LEU A 129 -9.32 -14.24 -5.84
N ASP A 130 -10.54 -14.04 -6.34
CA ASP A 130 -11.55 -13.18 -5.71
C ASP A 130 -11.94 -13.68 -4.31
N GLU A 131 -12.07 -15.00 -4.13
CA GLU A 131 -12.40 -15.59 -2.82
C GLU A 131 -11.25 -15.40 -1.83
N TYR A 132 -10.00 -15.56 -2.29
CA TYR A 132 -8.81 -15.31 -1.47
C TYR A 132 -8.66 -13.84 -1.13
N ALA A 133 -8.87 -12.94 -2.08
CA ALA A 133 -8.85 -11.50 -1.86
C ALA A 133 -9.89 -11.08 -0.81
N ALA A 134 -11.13 -11.58 -0.95
CA ALA A 134 -12.21 -11.29 0.00
C ALA A 134 -11.92 -11.85 1.40
N LYS A 135 -11.36 -13.07 1.49
CA LYS A 135 -10.94 -13.67 2.76
C LYS A 135 -9.82 -12.87 3.41
N PHE A 136 -8.79 -12.52 2.64
CA PHE A 136 -7.67 -11.72 3.09
C PHE A 136 -8.16 -10.38 3.62
N MET A 137 -8.84 -9.59 2.79
CA MET A 137 -9.27 -8.24 3.15
C MET A 137 -10.18 -8.22 4.37
N ARG A 138 -11.07 -9.21 4.51
CA ARG A 138 -11.94 -9.30 5.69
C ARG A 138 -11.16 -9.42 7.00
N GLU A 139 -10.19 -10.31 7.07
CA GLU A 139 -9.40 -10.51 8.30
C GLU A 139 -8.36 -9.40 8.50
N PHE A 140 -7.76 -8.94 7.41
CA PHE A 140 -6.79 -7.85 7.39
C PHE A 140 -7.40 -6.53 7.88
N ILE A 141 -8.55 -6.13 7.34
CA ILE A 141 -9.23 -4.89 7.77
C ILE A 141 -9.72 -4.99 9.21
N LYS A 142 -10.24 -6.15 9.64
CA LYS A 142 -10.56 -6.36 11.08
C LYS A 142 -9.35 -6.09 11.98
N GLY A 143 -8.18 -6.60 11.59
CA GLY A 143 -6.95 -6.34 12.33
C GLY A 143 -6.58 -4.86 12.33
N TYR A 144 -6.59 -4.23 11.16
CA TYR A 144 -6.28 -2.82 11.00
C TYR A 144 -7.17 -1.92 11.86
N GLU A 145 -8.48 -2.16 11.86
CA GLU A 145 -9.47 -1.37 12.58
C GLU A 145 -9.39 -1.50 14.11
N THR A 146 -8.63 -2.48 14.63
CA THR A 146 -8.33 -2.52 16.08
C THR A 146 -7.40 -1.38 16.51
N GLU A 147 -6.64 -0.79 15.60
CA GLU A 147 -5.61 0.20 15.91
C GLU A 147 -5.86 1.56 15.21
N ASN A 148 -6.33 1.52 13.98
CA ASN A 148 -6.60 2.72 13.18
C ASN A 148 -7.84 2.51 12.31
N ILE A 149 -8.74 3.49 12.29
CA ILE A 149 -9.97 3.44 11.50
C ILE A 149 -9.89 4.50 10.40
N LEU A 150 -10.15 4.10 9.17
CA LEU A 150 -10.35 5.00 8.04
C LEU A 150 -11.84 5.23 7.79
N ALA A 151 -12.18 6.36 7.20
CA ALA A 151 -13.54 6.58 6.71
C ALA A 151 -13.87 5.56 5.60
N PRO A 152 -15.14 5.12 5.45
CA PRO A 152 -15.51 4.14 4.42
C PRO A 152 -15.04 4.52 3.00
N VAL A 153 -15.10 5.79 2.64
CA VAL A 153 -14.64 6.32 1.35
C VAL A 153 -13.13 6.06 1.10
N GLU A 154 -12.32 5.97 2.14
CA GLU A 154 -10.90 5.70 1.99
C GLU A 154 -10.64 4.25 1.56
N TYR A 155 -11.44 3.29 2.08
CA TYR A 155 -11.35 1.90 1.60
C TYR A 155 -11.77 1.75 0.14
N GLU A 156 -12.69 2.61 -0.35
CA GLU A 156 -13.09 2.64 -1.76
C GLU A 156 -11.96 3.09 -2.69
N THR A 157 -10.90 3.71 -2.16
CA THR A 157 -9.73 4.11 -2.95
C THR A 157 -8.71 2.99 -3.15
N ILE A 158 -8.79 1.88 -2.42
CA ILE A 158 -7.84 0.74 -2.54
C ILE A 158 -7.65 0.29 -4.00
N PRO A 159 -8.69 0.15 -4.85
CA PRO A 159 -8.50 -0.20 -6.25
C PRO A 159 -7.66 0.79 -7.06
N LEU A 160 -7.65 2.08 -6.70
CA LEU A 160 -6.77 3.08 -7.31
C LEU A 160 -5.30 2.79 -6.96
N PHE A 161 -5.03 2.47 -5.69
CA PHE A 161 -3.68 2.16 -5.22
C PHE A 161 -3.15 0.80 -5.72
N LEU A 162 -4.03 -0.16 -5.99
CA LEU A 162 -3.64 -1.40 -6.69
C LEU A 162 -3.13 -1.08 -8.11
N LYS A 163 -3.84 -0.21 -8.85
CA LYS A 163 -3.39 0.24 -10.18
C LYS A 163 -2.11 1.07 -10.12
N LEU A 164 -1.95 1.88 -9.07
CA LEU A 164 -0.73 2.63 -8.82
C LEU A 164 0.45 1.67 -8.62
N ARG A 165 0.29 0.61 -7.81
CA ARG A 165 1.34 -0.39 -7.58
C ARG A 165 1.71 -1.11 -8.87
N ASP A 166 0.75 -1.48 -9.68
CA ASP A 166 0.97 -2.08 -10.99
C ASP A 166 1.81 -1.16 -11.91
N LEU A 167 1.49 0.14 -11.89
CA LEU A 167 2.23 1.15 -12.65
C LEU A 167 3.69 1.29 -12.14
N THR A 168 3.90 1.34 -10.82
CA THR A 168 5.25 1.50 -10.24
C THR A 168 6.15 0.28 -10.45
N LEU A 169 5.58 -0.90 -10.64
CA LEU A 169 6.30 -2.12 -10.97
C LEU A 169 6.52 -2.33 -12.47
N TYR A 170 5.98 -1.45 -13.31
CA TYR A 170 6.20 -1.47 -14.77
C TYR A 170 7.62 -1.01 -15.14
N ASN A 171 8.29 -0.23 -14.30
CA ASN A 171 9.61 0.36 -14.53
C ASN A 171 10.78 -0.63 -14.37
#